data_abf04bc9d2d12b1633df58ec33a3cb78
#
_entry.id   abf04bc9d2d12b1633df58ec33a3cb78
#
_cell.length_a   1.000
_cell.length_b   1.000
_cell.length_c   1.000
_cell.angle_alpha   90.00
_cell.angle_beta   90.00
_cell.angle_gamma   90.00
#
_symmetry.space_group_name_H-M   'P 1'
#
loop_
_entity.id
_entity.type
_entity.pdbx_description
1 polymer ?
#
loop_
_entity_poly.entity_id
_entity_poly.type
_entity_poly.pdbx_seq_one_letter_code
_entity_poly.pdbx_strand_id
1 'polypeptide(L)'
;MADVVVIGAGLSGSLMAYELLPQMRKEDRVTVISQGSSYHFVPSNPWVTVSWRKRGDIEIDLVDVMQRKGIRMLTQGAKRVHPAENQVELTDGTMVAYDYLVVATGPELAFDEIPGLGPDGHTQSVCHVDHAAHAKAAFDSLA
;
A
#
# COMPACT_ATOMS: atom_id res chain seq x y z
N MET A 1 7.04 -3.99 26.62
CA MET A 1 6.28 -4.37 25.40
C MET A 1 5.93 -3.07 24.70
N ALA A 2 6.35 -2.93 23.47
CA ALA A 2 6.03 -1.78 22.64
C ALA A 2 5.15 -2.23 21.46
N ASP A 3 4.13 -1.43 21.14
CA ASP A 3 3.26 -1.61 19.99
C ASP A 3 3.64 -0.60 18.91
N VAL A 4 4.22 -1.09 17.81
CA VAL A 4 4.58 -0.27 16.65
C VAL A 4 3.52 -0.46 15.57
N VAL A 5 2.91 0.63 15.13
CA VAL A 5 1.94 0.64 14.04
C VAL A 5 2.54 1.31 12.81
N VAL A 6 2.43 0.65 11.66
CA VAL A 6 2.84 1.17 10.35
C VAL A 6 1.59 1.34 9.48
N ILE A 7 1.29 2.56 9.05
CA ILE A 7 0.19 2.85 8.11
C ILE A 7 0.75 2.83 6.69
N GLY A 8 0.22 1.93 5.87
CA GLY A 8 0.63 1.68 4.50
C GLY A 8 1.48 0.41 4.36
N ALA A 9 1.08 -0.48 3.45
CA ALA A 9 1.77 -1.74 3.13
C ALA A 9 2.41 -1.71 1.74
N GLY A 10 2.72 -0.52 1.23
CA GLY A 10 3.55 -0.34 0.04
C GLY A 10 5.01 -0.71 0.30
N LEU A 11 5.89 -0.40 -0.65
CA LEU A 11 7.31 -0.74 -0.54
C LEU A 11 7.94 -0.24 0.77
N SER A 12 7.73 1.05 1.10
CA SER A 12 8.33 1.67 2.28
C SER A 12 7.80 1.08 3.59
N GLY A 13 6.46 0.89 3.71
CA GLY A 13 5.87 0.36 4.93
C GLY A 13 6.19 -1.12 5.15
N SER A 14 6.18 -1.91 4.08
CA SER A 14 6.58 -3.32 4.15
C SER A 14 8.05 -3.46 4.54
N LEU A 15 8.95 -2.69 3.91
CA LEU A 15 10.37 -2.70 4.23
C LEU A 15 10.61 -2.28 5.68
N MET A 16 9.96 -1.19 6.14
CA MET A 16 10.05 -0.72 7.52
C MET A 16 9.62 -1.81 8.51
N ALA A 17 8.49 -2.48 8.27
CA ALA A 17 8.02 -3.54 9.14
C ALA A 17 9.00 -4.72 9.23
N TYR A 18 9.64 -5.09 8.11
CA TYR A 18 10.66 -6.14 8.08
C TYR A 18 11.95 -5.76 8.81
N GLU A 19 12.44 -4.53 8.62
CA GLU A 19 13.69 -4.03 9.22
C GLU A 19 13.56 -3.77 10.72
N LEU A 20 12.35 -3.50 11.21
CA LEU A 20 12.08 -3.35 12.64
C LEU A 20 12.19 -4.66 13.40
N LEU A 21 11.69 -5.77 12.84
CA LEU A 21 11.59 -7.05 13.55
C LEU A 21 12.89 -7.52 14.23
N PRO A 22 14.06 -7.54 13.54
CA PRO A 22 15.31 -8.01 14.17
C PRO A 22 15.83 -7.08 15.27
N GLN A 23 15.30 -5.86 15.36
CA GLN A 23 15.71 -4.87 16.36
C GLN A 23 14.76 -4.81 17.56
N MET A 24 13.60 -5.47 17.46
CA MET A 24 12.57 -5.48 18.49
C MET A 24 12.81 -6.60 19.52
N ARG A 25 12.32 -6.40 20.73
CA ARG A 25 12.29 -7.43 21.75
C ARG A 25 11.19 -8.46 21.43
N LYS A 26 11.29 -9.65 21.98
CA LYS A 26 10.36 -10.74 21.71
C LYS A 26 8.91 -10.43 22.11
N GLU A 27 8.73 -9.57 23.10
CA GLU A 27 7.43 -9.11 23.61
C GLU A 27 6.83 -7.93 22.84
N ASP A 28 7.61 -7.28 21.97
CA ASP A 28 7.15 -6.13 21.19
C ASP A 28 6.36 -6.60 19.93
N ARG A 29 5.49 -5.77 19.42
CA ARG A 29 4.61 -6.12 18.29
C ARG A 29 4.68 -5.10 17.18
N VAL A 30 4.65 -5.60 15.94
CA VAL A 30 4.48 -4.78 14.73
C VAL A 30 3.11 -5.06 14.13
N THR A 31 2.34 -4.00 13.88
CA THR A 31 1.06 -4.05 13.17
C THR A 31 1.16 -3.17 11.93
N VAL A 32 0.86 -3.73 10.77
CA VAL A 32 0.74 -2.99 9.50
C VAL A 32 -0.73 -2.80 9.18
N ILE A 33 -1.14 -1.56 8.89
CA ILE A 33 -2.50 -1.20 8.47
C ILE A 33 -2.46 -0.83 7.00
N SER A 34 -3.28 -1.49 6.17
CA SER A 34 -3.38 -1.23 4.74
C SER A 34 -4.83 -1.25 4.28
N GLN A 35 -5.12 -0.59 3.18
CA GLN A 35 -6.39 -0.73 2.49
C GLN A 35 -6.31 -1.94 1.55
N GLY A 36 -6.87 -3.08 2.01
CA GLY A 36 -6.75 -4.36 1.33
C GLY A 36 -5.45 -5.11 1.65
N SER A 37 -5.30 -6.29 1.06
CA SER A 37 -4.18 -7.22 1.30
C SER A 37 -3.16 -7.24 0.16
N SER A 38 -3.48 -6.66 -0.99
CA SER A 38 -2.66 -6.77 -2.20
C SER A 38 -1.49 -5.78 -2.17
N TYR A 39 -0.32 -6.30 -2.49
CA TYR A 39 0.86 -5.51 -2.84
C TYR A 39 1.22 -5.75 -4.31
N HIS A 40 1.49 -4.70 -5.04
CA HIS A 40 2.01 -4.77 -6.41
C HIS A 40 3.35 -4.04 -6.53
N PHE A 41 4.24 -4.63 -7.32
CA PHE A 41 5.56 -4.06 -7.56
C PHE A 41 5.48 -2.97 -8.62
N VAL A 42 5.33 -1.72 -8.19
CA VAL A 42 5.11 -0.54 -9.03
C VAL A 42 6.06 -0.44 -10.23
N PRO A 43 7.38 -0.72 -10.14
CA PRO A 43 8.27 -0.69 -11.30
C PRO A 43 7.90 -1.66 -12.42
N SER A 44 7.04 -2.65 -12.15
CA SER A 44 6.54 -3.60 -13.16
C SER A 44 5.25 -3.14 -13.85
N ASN A 45 4.64 -2.05 -13.43
CA ASN A 45 3.40 -1.53 -14.04
C ASN A 45 3.52 -1.29 -15.56
N PRO A 46 4.61 -0.71 -16.10
CA PRO A 46 4.76 -0.56 -17.56
C PRO A 46 4.66 -1.88 -18.32
N TRP A 47 5.10 -2.99 -17.74
CA TRP A 47 5.01 -4.31 -18.38
C TRP A 47 3.57 -4.83 -18.47
N VAL A 48 2.71 -4.42 -17.55
CA VAL A 48 1.26 -4.70 -17.62
C VAL A 48 0.66 -3.93 -18.80
N THR A 49 1.03 -2.66 -18.96
CA THR A 49 0.55 -1.80 -20.06
C THR A 49 0.89 -2.39 -21.43
N VAL A 50 2.13 -2.87 -21.61
CA VAL A 50 2.59 -3.42 -22.90
C VAL A 50 2.36 -4.93 -23.02
N SER A 51 1.55 -5.53 -22.17
CA SER A 51 1.17 -6.95 -22.18
C SER A 51 2.32 -7.95 -21.98
N TRP A 52 3.47 -7.51 -21.47
CA TRP A 52 4.58 -8.42 -21.13
C TRP A 52 4.32 -9.17 -19.83
N ARG A 53 3.44 -8.64 -18.97
CA ARG A 53 2.98 -9.24 -17.73
C ARG A 53 1.49 -9.03 -17.55
N LYS A 54 0.85 -9.96 -16.88
CA LYS A 54 -0.53 -9.76 -16.37
C LYS A 54 -0.45 -9.11 -14.99
N ARG A 55 -1.53 -8.44 -14.59
CA ARG A 55 -1.66 -7.86 -13.25
C ARG A 55 -1.31 -8.87 -12.14
N GLY A 56 -1.86 -10.08 -12.20
CA GLY A 56 -1.60 -11.12 -11.21
C GLY A 56 -0.15 -11.61 -11.13
N ASP A 57 0.69 -11.33 -12.15
CA ASP A 57 2.11 -11.70 -12.13
C ASP A 57 2.96 -10.74 -11.28
N ILE A 58 2.41 -9.57 -10.94
CA ILE A 58 3.10 -8.51 -10.18
C ILE A 58 2.42 -8.18 -8.85
N GLU A 59 1.36 -8.91 -8.52
CA GLU A 59 0.63 -8.78 -7.25
C GLU A 59 0.88 -9.98 -6.33
N ILE A 60 1.00 -9.71 -5.03
CA ILE A 60 1.04 -10.73 -3.99
C ILE A 60 0.09 -10.36 -2.86
N ASP A 61 -0.51 -11.38 -2.21
CA ASP A 61 -1.24 -11.19 -0.97
C ASP A 61 -0.25 -11.08 0.20
N LEU A 62 -0.35 -9.98 0.95
CA LEU A 62 0.57 -9.70 2.05
C LEU A 62 0.16 -10.34 3.37
N VAL A 63 -1.09 -10.76 3.55
CA VAL A 63 -1.58 -11.27 4.85
C VAL A 63 -0.74 -12.46 5.29
N ASP A 64 -0.64 -13.47 4.43
CA ASP A 64 0.15 -14.68 4.73
C ASP A 64 1.65 -14.39 4.85
N VAL A 65 2.16 -13.48 4.03
CA VAL A 65 3.58 -13.09 4.03
C VAL A 65 3.96 -12.41 5.34
N MET A 66 3.14 -11.46 5.79
CA MET A 66 3.33 -10.74 7.06
C MET A 66 3.15 -11.67 8.26
N GLN A 67 2.11 -12.52 8.25
CA GLN A 67 1.84 -13.47 9.33
C GLN A 67 2.99 -14.45 9.55
N ARG A 68 3.60 -14.97 8.48
CA ARG A 68 4.78 -15.86 8.56
C ARG A 68 5.98 -15.20 9.23
N LYS A 69 6.04 -13.87 9.22
CA LYS A 69 7.07 -13.08 9.90
C LYS A 69 6.68 -12.64 11.30
N GLY A 70 5.47 -12.97 11.76
CA GLY A 70 4.97 -12.52 13.05
C GLY A 70 4.48 -11.07 13.06
N ILE A 71 4.29 -10.46 11.89
CA ILE A 71 3.70 -9.13 11.72
C ILE A 71 2.18 -9.28 11.63
N ARG A 72 1.46 -8.53 12.46
CA ARG A 72 0.01 -8.44 12.36
C ARG A 72 -0.37 -7.52 11.19
N MET A 73 -1.24 -7.98 10.30
CA MET A 73 -1.76 -7.15 9.21
C MET A 73 -3.25 -6.90 9.39
N LEU A 74 -3.66 -5.63 9.27
CA LEU A 74 -5.05 -5.15 9.28
C LEU A 74 -5.33 -4.53 7.91
N THR A 75 -6.38 -5.05 7.24
CA THR A 75 -6.68 -4.72 5.84
C THR A 75 -7.82 -3.73 5.67
N GLN A 76 -8.37 -3.22 6.79
CA GLN A 76 -9.53 -2.31 6.80
C GLN A 76 -9.19 -0.86 6.40
N GLY A 77 -7.90 -0.55 6.29
CA GLY A 77 -7.45 0.82 6.01
C GLY A 77 -7.54 1.75 7.22
N ALA A 78 -6.62 2.70 7.29
CA ALA A 78 -6.64 3.75 8.29
C ALA A 78 -7.58 4.87 7.82
N LYS A 79 -8.49 5.29 8.70
CA LYS A 79 -9.41 6.40 8.47
C LYS A 79 -8.89 7.71 9.09
N ARG A 80 -8.41 7.63 10.33
CA ARG A 80 -7.93 8.79 11.08
C ARG A 80 -6.88 8.41 12.10
N VAL A 81 -5.91 9.28 12.32
CA VAL A 81 -4.97 9.21 13.44
C VAL A 81 -5.45 10.15 14.55
N HIS A 82 -5.46 9.66 15.78
CA HIS A 82 -5.75 10.40 17.00
C HIS A 82 -4.47 10.50 17.84
N PRO A 83 -3.61 11.52 17.59
CA PRO A 83 -2.29 11.57 18.19
C PRO A 83 -2.31 11.81 19.71
N ALA A 84 -3.32 12.51 20.21
CA ALA A 84 -3.46 12.77 21.65
C ALA A 84 -3.73 11.50 22.45
N GLU A 85 -4.40 10.52 21.84
CA GLU A 85 -4.77 9.23 22.45
C GLU A 85 -3.83 8.09 22.02
N ASN A 86 -2.86 8.35 21.13
CA ASN A 86 -1.99 7.35 20.52
C ASN A 86 -2.79 6.21 19.86
N GLN A 87 -3.77 6.57 19.04
CA GLN A 87 -4.65 5.60 18.38
C GLN A 87 -4.83 5.90 16.89
N VAL A 88 -5.05 4.83 16.11
CA VAL A 88 -5.48 4.88 14.72
C VAL A 88 -6.89 4.31 14.62
N GLU A 89 -7.83 5.10 14.09
CA GLU A 89 -9.17 4.65 13.72
C GLU A 89 -9.13 4.01 12.33
N LEU A 90 -9.63 2.78 12.23
CA LEU A 90 -9.81 2.09 10.95
C LEU A 90 -11.16 2.47 10.31
N THR A 91 -11.32 2.14 9.02
CA THR A 91 -12.57 2.44 8.29
C THR A 91 -13.79 1.70 8.83
N ASP A 92 -13.61 0.58 9.51
CA ASP A 92 -14.66 -0.19 10.19
C ASP A 92 -14.98 0.30 11.62
N GLY A 93 -14.32 1.38 12.07
CA GLY A 93 -14.46 1.94 13.41
C GLY A 93 -13.59 1.29 14.48
N THR A 94 -12.78 0.29 14.13
CA THR A 94 -11.84 -0.33 15.09
C THR A 94 -10.77 0.68 15.48
N MET A 95 -10.45 0.75 16.78
CA MET A 95 -9.36 1.58 17.30
C MET A 95 -8.12 0.72 17.56
N VAL A 96 -6.97 1.15 17.03
CA VAL A 96 -5.68 0.48 17.17
C VAL A 96 -4.74 1.41 17.95
N ALA A 97 -4.39 1.02 19.16
CA ALA A 97 -3.43 1.77 19.99
C ALA A 97 -1.99 1.52 19.52
N TYR A 98 -1.11 2.51 19.74
CA TYR A 98 0.31 2.41 19.45
C TYR A 98 1.18 3.15 20.46
N ASP A 99 2.40 2.68 20.63
CA ASP A 99 3.48 3.44 21.28
C ASP A 99 4.28 4.25 20.26
N TYR A 100 4.45 3.68 19.05
CA TYR A 100 5.14 4.31 17.92
C TYR A 100 4.32 4.17 16.65
N LEU A 101 4.23 5.27 15.90
CA LEU A 101 3.51 5.31 14.62
C LEU A 101 4.45 5.66 13.48
N VAL A 102 4.44 4.83 12.44
CA VAL A 102 5.10 5.10 11.16
C VAL A 102 4.04 5.36 10.10
N VAL A 103 4.14 6.48 9.40
CA VAL A 103 3.25 6.83 8.28
C VAL A 103 4.00 6.59 6.97
N ALA A 104 3.55 5.61 6.19
CA ALA A 104 4.13 5.16 4.94
C ALA A 104 3.06 4.99 3.83
N THR A 105 2.09 5.91 3.79
CA THR A 105 0.92 5.85 2.90
C THR A 105 1.25 6.04 1.42
N GLY A 106 2.43 6.55 1.10
CA GLY A 106 2.82 6.89 -0.26
C GLY A 106 2.19 8.20 -0.77
N PRO A 107 2.43 8.55 -2.05
CA PRO A 107 1.86 9.75 -2.67
C PRO A 107 0.45 9.50 -3.18
N GLU A 108 -0.35 10.55 -3.24
CA GLU A 108 -1.55 10.65 -4.06
C GLU A 108 -1.22 11.39 -5.37
N LEU A 109 -1.82 10.96 -6.47
CA LEU A 109 -1.58 11.56 -7.78
C LEU A 109 -2.62 12.66 -8.03
N ALA A 110 -2.15 13.90 -8.05
CA ALA A 110 -2.99 15.09 -8.19
C ALA A 110 -3.31 15.40 -9.67
N PHE A 111 -3.97 14.47 -10.36
CA PHE A 111 -4.34 14.65 -11.77
C PHE A 111 -5.34 15.79 -11.99
N ASP A 112 -6.15 16.09 -11.01
CA ASP A 112 -7.16 17.16 -11.00
C ASP A 112 -6.56 18.57 -11.00
N GLU A 113 -5.30 18.73 -10.62
CA GLU A 113 -4.61 20.03 -10.66
C GLU A 113 -4.31 20.52 -12.07
N ILE A 114 -4.28 19.62 -13.07
CA ILE A 114 -4.00 19.97 -14.48
C ILE A 114 -5.16 19.47 -15.35
N PRO A 115 -5.93 20.37 -15.96
CA PRO A 115 -7.05 19.99 -16.82
C PRO A 115 -6.64 19.01 -17.93
N GLY A 116 -7.31 17.86 -18.00
CA GLY A 116 -7.07 16.83 -18.98
C GLY A 116 -5.90 15.88 -18.67
N LEU A 117 -5.23 16.04 -17.53
CA LEU A 117 -4.20 15.09 -17.09
C LEU A 117 -4.85 13.85 -16.44
N GLY A 118 -4.21 12.71 -16.62
CA GLY A 118 -4.59 11.44 -15.98
C GLY A 118 -5.46 10.53 -16.82
N PRO A 119 -5.74 9.31 -16.31
CA PRO A 119 -6.46 8.26 -17.04
C PRO A 119 -7.90 8.62 -17.43
N ASP A 120 -8.53 9.49 -16.67
CA ASP A 120 -9.89 10.00 -16.92
C ASP A 120 -9.89 11.23 -17.84
N GLY A 121 -8.72 11.73 -18.22
CA GLY A 121 -8.52 12.85 -19.11
C GLY A 121 -8.00 12.43 -20.50
N HIS A 122 -6.95 13.10 -20.95
CA HIS A 122 -6.35 12.89 -22.29
C HIS A 122 -5.00 12.17 -22.23
N THR A 123 -4.52 11.78 -21.06
CA THR A 123 -3.21 11.14 -20.88
C THR A 123 -3.35 9.79 -20.17
N GLN A 124 -2.35 8.92 -20.36
CA GLN A 124 -2.27 7.66 -19.64
C GLN A 124 -1.33 7.75 -18.44
N SER A 125 -1.49 6.84 -17.48
CA SER A 125 -0.60 6.72 -16.33
C SER A 125 -0.22 5.25 -16.11
N VAL A 126 0.98 5.03 -15.60
CA VAL A 126 1.48 3.71 -15.17
C VAL A 126 1.89 3.71 -13.70
N CYS A 127 1.59 4.80 -12.98
CA CYS A 127 2.01 4.96 -11.59
C CYS A 127 1.24 4.06 -10.61
N HIS A 128 0.03 3.63 -10.99
CA HIS A 128 -0.78 2.66 -10.26
C HIS A 128 -1.11 1.46 -11.17
N VAL A 129 -1.31 0.27 -10.58
CA VAL A 129 -1.58 -0.93 -11.38
C VAL A 129 -2.90 -0.85 -12.16
N ASP A 130 -3.92 -0.19 -11.59
CA ASP A 130 -5.21 0.03 -12.27
C ASP A 130 -5.05 0.98 -13.46
N HIS A 131 -4.22 2.03 -13.32
CA HIS A 131 -3.88 2.92 -14.42
C HIS A 131 -3.09 2.19 -15.52
N ALA A 132 -2.15 1.33 -15.14
CA ALA A 132 -1.39 0.51 -16.09
C ALA A 132 -2.30 -0.46 -16.86
N ALA A 133 -3.28 -1.07 -16.19
CA ALA A 133 -4.27 -1.93 -16.81
C ALA A 133 -5.22 -1.14 -17.74
N HIS A 134 -5.59 0.09 -17.39
CA HIS A 134 -6.36 0.99 -18.24
C HIS A 134 -5.54 1.41 -19.47
N ALA A 135 -4.29 1.83 -19.28
CA ALA A 135 -3.38 2.23 -20.36
C ALA A 135 -3.10 1.11 -21.37
N LYS A 136 -3.26 -0.17 -20.97
CA LYS A 136 -3.18 -1.32 -21.88
C LYS A 136 -4.18 -1.22 -23.03
N ALA A 137 -5.42 -0.81 -22.76
CA ALA A 137 -6.43 -0.68 -23.81
C ALA A 137 -6.04 0.37 -24.86
N ALA A 138 -5.43 1.47 -24.43
CA ALA A 138 -4.89 2.48 -25.35
C ALA A 138 -3.71 1.94 -26.16
N PHE A 139 -2.79 1.20 -25.53
CA PHE A 139 -1.66 0.55 -26.21
C PHE A 139 -2.14 -0.46 -27.25
N ASP A 140 -3.08 -1.35 -26.90
CA ASP A 140 -3.63 -2.36 -27.80
C ASP A 140 -4.33 -1.73 -29.04
N SER A 141 -4.87 -0.51 -28.90
CA SER A 141 -5.51 0.21 -30.03
C SER A 141 -4.52 0.82 -31.02
N LEU A 142 -3.23 0.89 -30.66
CA LEU A 142 -2.16 1.43 -31.51
C LEU A 142 -1.39 0.32 -32.27
N ALA A 143 -1.57 -0.94 -31.85
CA ALA A 143 -0.90 -2.10 -32.41
C ALA A 143 -1.72 -2.73 -33.54
#